data_65b916bce820972c9c9940858a4355dc
#
_entry.id   65b916bce820972c9c9940858a4355dc
#
_cell.length_a   1.000
_cell.length_b   1.000
_cell.length_c   1.000
_cell.angle_alpha   90.00
_cell.angle_beta   90.00
_cell.angle_gamma   90.00
#
_symmetry.space_group_name_H-M   'P 1'
#
loop_
_entity.id
_entity.type
_entity.pdbx_description
1 polymer ?
#
loop_
_entity_poly.entity_id
_entity_poly.type
_entity_poly.pdbx_seq_one_letter_code
_entity_poly.pdbx_strand_id
1 'polypeptide(L)'
;ARGRCDGSAAGQADFRARRQARSHRVLTRRSRGALAIMKLLVKFNLVFVAVFLVGWIATGWVTRTLLERHAQEEVVQQARFMLEKALAVRAYTSTQVAPLLETQMKYAFLPQSVPAFSATEVLAKLQKTFPDFSYKEAVLNPTNPRDRAVEWEADVIAQFRNAPERKEFVGERDTPGGRTLYIARPIQIRDEGCLRCHSTVDAAPRTLVDRYGPANGFGWQLHEVVGAQMVAVPMAVPMQRAAQAWTVFMALLSAVFVAVGAALNGMLWWLVIRPVTQLAAIANRVSLGEADAPPFALRGRDEIGVLAQSFTRMRRSLT
;
A
#
# COMPACT_ATOMS: atom_id res chain seq x y z
N ALA A 1 -87.02 -14.18 -55.98
CA ALA A 1 -85.92 -13.23 -56.21
C ALA A 1 -85.13 -13.04 -54.94
N ARG A 2 -83.91 -13.46 -55.06
CA ARG A 2 -82.66 -13.00 -54.35
C ARG A 2 -82.77 -12.83 -52.85
N GLY A 3 -82.21 -13.79 -52.08
CA GLY A 3 -81.68 -13.65 -50.74
C GLY A 3 -80.18 -13.93 -50.80
N ARG A 4 -79.34 -12.97 -50.38
CA ARG A 4 -77.92 -13.04 -50.41
C ARG A 4 -77.39 -13.44 -49.00
N CYS A 5 -76.55 -14.48 -48.93
CA CYS A 5 -75.86 -14.91 -47.71
C CYS A 5 -74.77 -13.92 -47.29
N ASP A 6 -74.92 -13.29 -46.11
CA ASP A 6 -73.89 -12.52 -45.45
C ASP A 6 -73.48 -13.23 -44.14
N GLY A 7 -72.75 -14.34 -44.28
CA GLY A 7 -72.25 -15.12 -43.15
C GLY A 7 -70.74 -15.17 -42.97
N SER A 8 -69.97 -14.55 -43.89
CA SER A 8 -68.47 -14.79 -43.96
C SER A 8 -67.54 -13.80 -43.23
N ALA A 9 -67.99 -12.56 -42.98
CA ALA A 9 -67.18 -11.53 -42.44
C ALA A 9 -67.02 -11.57 -40.90
N ALA A 10 -68.06 -11.96 -40.19
CA ALA A 10 -68.08 -12.01 -38.72
C ALA A 10 -67.16 -13.12 -38.13
N GLY A 11 -67.11 -14.30 -38.84
CA GLY A 11 -66.24 -15.40 -38.39
C GLY A 11 -64.74 -15.15 -38.53
N GLN A 12 -64.35 -14.38 -39.56
CA GLN A 12 -62.93 -14.03 -39.77
C GLN A 12 -62.48 -12.96 -38.81
N ALA A 13 -63.29 -12.02 -38.39
CA ALA A 13 -62.96 -11.01 -37.39
C ALA A 13 -62.77 -11.62 -36.00
N ASP A 14 -63.58 -12.56 -35.56
CA ASP A 14 -63.49 -13.23 -34.25
C ASP A 14 -62.22 -14.16 -34.23
N PHE A 15 -61.88 -14.84 -35.33
CA PHE A 15 -60.74 -15.68 -35.42
C PHE A 15 -59.40 -14.85 -35.36
N ARG A 16 -59.38 -13.67 -35.97
CA ARG A 16 -58.22 -12.73 -35.90
C ARG A 16 -58.07 -12.13 -34.50
N ALA A 17 -59.18 -11.72 -33.85
CA ALA A 17 -59.17 -11.21 -32.49
C ALA A 17 -58.65 -12.24 -31.48
N ARG A 18 -59.11 -13.50 -31.58
CA ARG A 18 -58.65 -14.63 -30.73
C ARG A 18 -57.19 -14.96 -30.96
N ARG A 19 -56.68 -14.88 -32.21
CA ARG A 19 -55.26 -15.08 -32.54
C ARG A 19 -54.36 -13.95 -31.98
N GLN A 20 -54.80 -12.69 -32.05
CA GLN A 20 -54.09 -11.55 -31.47
C GLN A 20 -54.09 -11.58 -29.92
N ALA A 21 -55.23 -11.91 -29.30
CA ALA A 21 -55.32 -12.08 -27.85
C ALA A 21 -54.42 -13.22 -27.32
N ARG A 22 -54.28 -14.31 -28.13
CA ARG A 22 -53.40 -15.43 -27.80
C ARG A 22 -51.91 -15.08 -27.92
N SER A 23 -51.53 -14.29 -28.93
CA SER A 23 -50.16 -13.81 -29.10
C SER A 23 -49.75 -12.79 -27.99
N HIS A 24 -50.65 -11.89 -27.60
CA HIS A 24 -50.38 -10.98 -26.50
C HIS A 24 -50.21 -11.68 -25.12
N ARG A 25 -51.01 -12.73 -24.85
CA ARG A 25 -50.84 -13.52 -23.60
C ARG A 25 -49.55 -14.33 -23.56
N VAL A 26 -49.05 -14.81 -24.69
CA VAL A 26 -47.79 -15.55 -24.78
C VAL A 26 -46.62 -14.61 -24.56
N LEU A 27 -46.66 -13.40 -25.14
CA LEU A 27 -45.59 -12.38 -24.96
C LEU A 27 -45.53 -11.85 -23.53
N THR A 28 -46.68 -11.58 -22.88
CA THR A 28 -46.70 -11.07 -21.50
C THR A 28 -46.32 -12.14 -20.47
N ARG A 29 -46.55 -13.44 -20.79
CA ARG A 29 -46.10 -14.53 -19.91
C ARG A 29 -44.62 -14.86 -20.03
N ARG A 30 -44.02 -14.62 -21.21
CA ARG A 30 -42.58 -14.76 -21.44
C ARG A 30 -41.77 -13.69 -20.66
N SER A 31 -42.33 -12.46 -20.56
CA SER A 31 -41.70 -11.38 -19.81
C SER A 31 -41.74 -11.60 -18.29
N ARG A 32 -42.79 -12.21 -17.73
CA ARG A 32 -42.87 -12.52 -16.28
C ARG A 32 -41.90 -13.61 -15.85
N GLY A 33 -41.64 -14.61 -16.69
CA GLY A 33 -40.61 -15.63 -16.42
C GLY A 33 -39.20 -15.05 -16.43
N ALA A 34 -38.90 -14.19 -17.39
CA ALA A 34 -37.59 -13.49 -17.48
C ALA A 34 -37.34 -12.54 -16.27
N LEU A 35 -38.39 -11.85 -15.78
CA LEU A 35 -38.31 -11.01 -14.59
C LEU A 35 -38.05 -11.80 -13.29
N ALA A 36 -38.59 -13.01 -13.16
CA ALA A 36 -38.37 -13.88 -11.99
C ALA A 36 -36.94 -14.42 -11.97
N ILE A 37 -36.35 -14.72 -13.14
CA ILE A 37 -34.97 -15.18 -13.30
C ILE A 37 -33.98 -14.03 -13.04
N MET A 38 -34.29 -12.83 -13.52
CA MET A 38 -33.54 -11.63 -13.19
C MET A 38 -33.48 -11.42 -11.67
N LYS A 39 -34.57 -11.69 -10.93
CA LYS A 39 -34.58 -11.59 -9.47
C LYS A 39 -33.60 -12.55 -8.78
N LEU A 40 -33.41 -13.77 -9.25
CA LEU A 40 -32.48 -14.73 -8.69
C LEU A 40 -31.04 -14.32 -8.98
N LEU A 41 -30.70 -13.98 -10.24
CA LEU A 41 -29.41 -13.46 -10.62
C LEU A 41 -29.05 -12.20 -9.84
N VAL A 42 -29.97 -11.26 -9.70
CA VAL A 42 -29.76 -10.02 -8.95
C VAL A 42 -29.45 -10.31 -7.49
N LYS A 43 -30.21 -11.20 -6.85
CA LYS A 43 -29.96 -11.58 -5.44
C LYS A 43 -28.59 -12.23 -5.27
N PHE A 44 -28.24 -13.16 -6.15
CA PHE A 44 -26.95 -13.82 -6.13
C PHE A 44 -25.80 -12.81 -6.30
N ASN A 45 -25.91 -11.93 -7.32
CA ASN A 45 -24.88 -10.92 -7.57
C ASN A 45 -24.78 -9.90 -6.44
N LEU A 46 -25.88 -9.53 -5.79
CA LEU A 46 -25.86 -8.61 -4.67
C LEU A 46 -25.09 -9.19 -3.48
N VAL A 47 -25.34 -10.45 -3.12
CA VAL A 47 -24.57 -11.14 -2.06
C VAL A 47 -23.12 -11.28 -2.46
N PHE A 48 -22.85 -11.70 -3.70
CA PHE A 48 -21.51 -11.84 -4.23
C PHE A 48 -20.73 -10.51 -4.15
N VAL A 49 -21.30 -9.42 -4.69
CA VAL A 49 -20.67 -8.10 -4.65
C VAL A 49 -20.48 -7.62 -3.21
N ALA A 50 -21.45 -7.84 -2.31
CA ALA A 50 -21.32 -7.44 -0.91
C ALA A 50 -20.11 -8.14 -0.22
N VAL A 51 -20.01 -9.47 -0.37
CA VAL A 51 -18.91 -10.26 0.20
C VAL A 51 -17.56 -9.83 -0.39
N PHE A 52 -17.49 -9.67 -1.71
CA PHE A 52 -16.26 -9.20 -2.37
C PHE A 52 -15.87 -7.78 -1.97
N LEU A 53 -16.84 -6.87 -1.83
CA LEU A 53 -16.57 -5.49 -1.43
C LEU A 53 -15.96 -5.44 -0.02
N VAL A 54 -16.50 -6.20 0.91
CA VAL A 54 -15.95 -6.31 2.27
C VAL A 54 -14.52 -6.86 2.24
N GLY A 55 -14.29 -7.95 1.50
CA GLY A 55 -12.95 -8.54 1.34
C GLY A 55 -11.98 -7.58 0.66
N TRP A 56 -12.43 -6.87 -0.37
CA TRP A 56 -11.62 -5.89 -1.12
C TRP A 56 -11.19 -4.71 -0.24
N ILE A 57 -12.12 -4.14 0.54
CA ILE A 57 -11.83 -3.04 1.48
C ILE A 57 -10.86 -3.52 2.58
N ALA A 58 -11.14 -4.67 3.19
CA ALA A 58 -10.30 -5.21 4.26
C ALA A 58 -8.86 -5.49 3.77
N THR A 59 -8.74 -6.17 2.61
CA THR A 59 -7.44 -6.45 1.99
C THR A 59 -6.71 -5.17 1.59
N GLY A 60 -7.43 -4.20 1.01
CA GLY A 60 -6.87 -2.91 0.63
C GLY A 60 -6.32 -2.13 1.82
N TRP A 61 -7.05 -2.10 2.93
CA TRP A 61 -6.60 -1.43 4.15
C TRP A 61 -5.37 -2.12 4.78
N VAL A 62 -5.41 -3.44 4.93
CA VAL A 62 -4.29 -4.22 5.49
C VAL A 62 -3.03 -4.07 4.63
N THR A 63 -3.16 -4.26 3.31
CA THR A 63 -2.03 -4.16 2.38
C THR A 63 -1.42 -2.77 2.37
N ARG A 64 -2.25 -1.71 2.38
CA ARG A 64 -1.77 -0.33 2.45
C ARG A 64 -0.97 -0.08 3.71
N THR A 65 -1.52 -0.44 4.87
CA THR A 65 -0.83 -0.27 6.17
C THR A 65 0.50 -1.03 6.22
N LEU A 66 0.52 -2.24 5.66
CA LEU A 66 1.73 -3.06 5.63
C LEU A 66 2.81 -2.45 4.73
N LEU A 67 2.45 -2.01 3.52
CA LEU A 67 3.38 -1.39 2.58
C LEU A 67 3.95 -0.06 3.11
N GLU A 68 3.11 0.77 3.75
CA GLU A 68 3.56 2.01 4.37
C GLU A 68 4.55 1.75 5.52
N ARG A 69 4.27 0.76 6.38
CA ARG A 69 5.20 0.36 7.46
C ARG A 69 6.51 -0.17 6.92
N HIS A 70 6.49 -1.05 5.94
CA HIS A 70 7.71 -1.56 5.32
C HIS A 70 8.55 -0.45 4.68
N ALA A 71 7.90 0.52 4.01
CA ALA A 71 8.60 1.66 3.45
C ALA A 71 9.28 2.52 4.54
N GLN A 72 8.62 2.74 5.68
CA GLN A 72 9.23 3.44 6.82
C GLN A 72 10.40 2.66 7.42
N GLU A 73 10.24 1.35 7.65
CA GLU A 73 11.27 0.49 8.18
C GLU A 73 12.51 0.46 7.27
N GLU A 74 12.31 0.41 5.96
CA GLU A 74 13.40 0.47 4.98
C GLU A 74 14.18 1.78 5.08
N VAL A 75 13.49 2.92 5.18
CA VAL A 75 14.12 4.24 5.36
C VAL A 75 14.92 4.29 6.66
N VAL A 76 14.37 3.77 7.77
CA VAL A 76 15.08 3.70 9.06
C VAL A 76 16.35 2.86 8.94
N GLN A 77 16.30 1.70 8.28
CA GLN A 77 17.47 0.85 8.08
C GLN A 77 18.53 1.51 7.21
N GLN A 78 18.13 2.21 6.16
CA GLN A 78 19.06 2.97 5.31
C GLN A 78 19.75 4.10 6.11
N ALA A 79 18.99 4.84 6.93
CA ALA A 79 19.53 5.89 7.76
C ALA A 79 20.50 5.33 8.83
N ARG A 80 20.17 4.19 9.47
CA ARG A 80 21.10 3.51 10.39
C ARG A 80 22.36 3.09 9.70
N PHE A 81 22.26 2.52 8.51
CA PHE A 81 23.44 2.12 7.74
C PHE A 81 24.35 3.31 7.41
N MET A 82 23.79 4.49 7.14
CA MET A 82 24.56 5.72 6.94
C MET A 82 25.24 6.17 8.23
N LEU A 83 24.58 6.08 9.38
CA LEU A 83 25.21 6.38 10.67
C LEU A 83 26.36 5.42 10.98
N GLU A 84 26.20 4.11 10.73
CA GLU A 84 27.27 3.13 10.94
C GLU A 84 28.49 3.41 10.02
N LYS A 85 28.25 3.84 8.77
CA LYS A 85 29.33 4.29 7.89
C LYS A 85 30.07 5.50 8.47
N ALA A 86 29.34 6.48 8.99
CA ALA A 86 29.96 7.65 9.64
C ALA A 86 30.82 7.23 10.85
N LEU A 87 30.30 6.32 11.70
CA LEU A 87 31.04 5.78 12.84
C LEU A 87 32.27 4.99 12.42
N ALA A 88 32.21 4.21 11.35
CA ALA A 88 33.34 3.49 10.80
C ALA A 88 34.43 4.45 10.32
N VAL A 89 34.07 5.54 9.63
CA VAL A 89 35.01 6.59 9.22
C VAL A 89 35.65 7.27 10.45
N ARG A 90 34.83 7.57 11.47
CA ARG A 90 35.34 8.15 12.73
C ARG A 90 36.36 7.21 13.41
N ALA A 91 36.02 5.93 13.55
CA ALA A 91 36.85 4.92 14.15
C ALA A 91 38.19 4.78 13.38
N TYR A 92 38.12 4.66 12.05
CA TYR A 92 39.30 4.61 11.20
C TYR A 92 40.22 5.86 11.38
N THR A 93 39.57 7.04 11.39
CA THR A 93 40.33 8.29 11.58
C THR A 93 40.97 8.33 12.94
N SER A 94 40.31 7.96 14.02
CA SER A 94 40.86 7.93 15.38
C SER A 94 42.04 6.96 15.52
N THR A 95 41.91 5.75 14.95
CA THR A 95 42.83 4.65 15.22
C THR A 95 43.97 4.56 14.21
N GLN A 96 43.75 5.02 12.99
CA GLN A 96 44.70 4.87 11.91
C GLN A 96 45.27 6.20 11.40
N VAL A 97 44.44 7.24 11.24
CA VAL A 97 44.88 8.50 10.62
C VAL A 97 45.46 9.47 11.64
N ALA A 98 44.77 9.69 12.77
CA ALA A 98 45.16 10.65 13.78
C ALA A 98 46.57 10.38 14.35
N PRO A 99 46.96 9.13 14.68
CA PRO A 99 48.31 8.85 15.17
C PRO A 99 49.44 9.18 14.17
N LEU A 100 49.17 8.99 12.86
CA LEU A 100 50.13 9.29 11.80
C LEU A 100 50.38 10.79 11.63
N LEU A 101 49.40 11.62 12.00
CA LEU A 101 49.47 13.07 11.83
C LEU A 101 49.83 13.82 13.11
N GLU A 102 50.06 13.12 14.22
CA GLU A 102 50.32 13.74 15.54
C GLU A 102 51.51 14.71 15.53
N THR A 103 52.59 14.36 14.84
CA THR A 103 53.78 15.25 14.72
C THR A 103 53.46 16.50 13.92
N GLN A 104 52.77 16.38 12.79
CA GLN A 104 52.39 17.49 11.92
C GLN A 104 51.40 18.44 12.61
N MET A 105 50.52 17.92 13.46
CA MET A 105 49.53 18.70 14.23
C MET A 105 50.19 19.71 15.19
N LYS A 106 51.47 19.52 15.57
CA LYS A 106 52.24 20.48 16.37
C LYS A 106 52.57 21.77 15.60
N TYR A 107 52.67 21.67 14.29
CA TYR A 107 53.05 22.80 13.41
C TYR A 107 51.86 23.42 12.69
N ALA A 108 50.87 22.62 12.33
CA ALA A 108 49.64 23.08 11.66
C ALA A 108 48.48 22.20 12.04
N PHE A 109 47.33 22.78 12.33
CA PHE A 109 46.14 22.01 12.58
C PHE A 109 45.60 21.38 11.30
N LEU A 110 45.57 20.04 11.28
CA LEU A 110 45.10 19.23 10.16
C LEU A 110 43.72 18.65 10.49
N PRO A 111 42.61 19.23 9.99
CA PRO A 111 41.25 18.77 10.33
C PRO A 111 41.02 17.31 9.94
N GLN A 112 41.73 16.78 8.96
CA GLN A 112 41.66 15.39 8.49
C GLN A 112 42.00 14.37 9.59
N SER A 113 42.70 14.77 10.65
CA SER A 113 42.97 13.95 11.83
C SER A 113 41.79 13.92 12.82
N VAL A 114 40.77 14.77 12.63
CA VAL A 114 39.62 14.86 13.51
C VAL A 114 38.54 13.93 13.01
N PRO A 115 38.08 12.95 13.81
CA PRO A 115 37.09 11.95 13.39
C PRO A 115 35.79 12.55 12.90
N ALA A 116 35.26 13.58 13.58
CA ALA A 116 34.05 14.30 13.21
C ALA A 116 34.16 14.96 11.83
N PHE A 117 35.29 15.65 11.61
CA PHE A 117 35.56 16.30 10.33
C PHE A 117 35.63 15.29 9.19
N SER A 118 36.38 14.19 9.37
CA SER A 118 36.57 13.17 8.35
C SER A 118 35.21 12.51 7.97
N ALA A 119 34.39 12.17 8.95
CA ALA A 119 33.06 11.61 8.69
C ALA A 119 32.19 12.59 7.90
N THR A 120 32.12 13.85 8.32
CA THR A 120 31.35 14.88 7.64
C THR A 120 31.82 15.10 6.20
N GLU A 121 33.14 15.16 5.95
CA GLU A 121 33.70 15.34 4.60
C GLU A 121 33.43 14.14 3.68
N VAL A 122 33.58 12.92 4.19
CA VAL A 122 33.29 11.69 3.42
C VAL A 122 31.82 11.61 3.05
N LEU A 123 30.95 11.87 4.02
CA LEU A 123 29.50 11.81 3.74
C LEU A 123 29.00 13.00 2.90
N ALA A 124 29.62 14.17 3.00
CA ALA A 124 29.35 15.29 2.10
C ALA A 124 29.75 14.98 0.64
N LYS A 125 30.81 14.19 0.42
CA LYS A 125 31.16 13.70 -0.93
C LYS A 125 30.11 12.68 -1.42
N LEU A 126 29.65 11.78 -0.54
CA LEU A 126 28.60 10.83 -0.87
C LEU A 126 27.29 11.53 -1.21
N GLN A 127 26.93 12.60 -0.49
CA GLN A 127 25.73 13.40 -0.72
C GLN A 127 25.69 14.04 -2.13
N LYS A 128 26.86 14.34 -2.74
CA LYS A 128 26.89 14.82 -4.14
C LYS A 128 26.37 13.81 -5.14
N THR A 129 26.55 12.52 -4.85
CA THR A 129 26.06 11.41 -5.69
C THR A 129 24.64 10.98 -5.28
N PHE A 130 24.34 11.08 -3.99
CA PHE A 130 23.07 10.70 -3.39
C PHE A 130 22.46 11.89 -2.62
N PRO A 131 21.91 12.89 -3.31
CA PRO A 131 21.47 14.15 -2.69
C PRO A 131 20.32 13.97 -1.69
N ASP A 132 19.61 12.85 -1.77
CA ASP A 132 18.49 12.53 -0.88
C ASP A 132 18.92 12.25 0.56
N PHE A 133 20.21 12.01 0.81
CA PHE A 133 20.74 11.75 2.14
C PHE A 133 21.49 12.97 2.66
N SER A 134 21.26 13.32 3.92
CA SER A 134 22.08 14.31 4.61
C SER A 134 22.65 13.73 5.90
N TYR A 135 23.90 14.11 6.20
CA TYR A 135 24.57 13.81 7.45
C TYR A 135 25.08 15.09 8.08
N LYS A 136 24.89 15.23 9.38
CA LYS A 136 25.39 16.35 10.17
C LYS A 136 25.75 15.90 11.57
N GLU A 137 26.87 16.39 12.08
CA GLU A 137 27.21 16.34 13.51
C GLU A 137 26.79 17.67 14.15
N ALA A 138 25.52 17.76 14.54
CA ALA A 138 24.98 18.97 15.15
C ALA A 138 25.48 19.12 16.58
N VAL A 139 26.11 20.24 16.91
CA VAL A 139 26.68 20.52 18.24
C VAL A 139 26.20 21.88 18.73
N LEU A 140 25.90 22.01 20.02
CA LEU A 140 25.41 23.26 20.60
C LEU A 140 26.46 24.37 20.59
N ASN A 141 27.72 24.01 20.93
CA ASN A 141 28.86 24.91 20.89
C ASN A 141 30.02 24.25 20.11
N PRO A 142 29.97 24.25 18.76
CA PRO A 142 30.95 23.57 17.91
C PRO A 142 32.19 24.42 17.68
N THR A 143 33.37 23.79 17.60
CA THR A 143 34.60 24.43 17.12
C THR A 143 34.46 24.92 15.69
N ASN A 144 33.84 24.11 14.80
CA ASN A 144 33.57 24.52 13.43
C ASN A 144 32.14 25.07 13.35
N PRO A 145 31.91 26.34 12.95
CA PRO A 145 30.56 26.95 12.89
C PRO A 145 29.56 26.21 12.00
N ARG A 146 30.03 25.45 10.98
CA ARG A 146 29.14 24.66 10.10
C ARG A 146 28.34 23.59 10.86
N ASP A 147 28.88 23.11 11.98
CA ASP A 147 28.33 22.03 12.79
C ASP A 147 27.37 22.57 13.88
N ARG A 148 27.11 23.89 13.90
CA ARG A 148 26.20 24.49 14.87
C ARG A 148 24.80 23.92 14.71
N ALA A 149 24.24 23.46 15.81
CA ALA A 149 22.87 22.99 15.86
C ALA A 149 21.89 24.13 15.56
N VAL A 150 20.92 23.87 14.70
CA VAL A 150 19.76 24.71 14.50
C VAL A 150 18.70 24.36 15.55
N GLU A 151 17.62 25.14 15.69
CA GLU A 151 16.64 25.04 16.76
C GLU A 151 16.12 23.61 16.98
N TRP A 152 15.59 22.97 15.94
CA TRP A 152 15.06 21.60 16.06
C TRP A 152 16.13 20.55 16.41
N GLU A 153 17.37 20.74 15.95
CA GLU A 153 18.50 19.88 16.30
C GLU A 153 18.88 20.03 17.77
N ALA A 154 18.84 21.29 18.27
CA ALA A 154 19.08 21.58 19.69
C ALA A 154 18.00 20.94 20.57
N ASP A 155 16.73 20.92 20.13
CA ASP A 155 15.65 20.22 20.84
C ASP A 155 15.89 18.71 20.95
N VAL A 156 16.39 18.08 19.87
CA VAL A 156 16.77 16.65 19.89
C VAL A 156 17.94 16.42 20.84
N ILE A 157 18.96 17.30 20.84
CA ILE A 157 20.07 17.21 21.79
C ILE A 157 19.60 17.35 23.24
N ALA A 158 18.67 18.26 23.50
CA ALA A 158 18.05 18.44 24.83
C ALA A 158 17.33 17.18 25.29
N GLN A 159 16.64 16.47 24.38
CA GLN A 159 16.01 15.19 24.71
C GLN A 159 17.03 14.13 25.14
N PHE A 160 18.20 14.05 24.51
CA PHE A 160 19.26 13.14 24.93
C PHE A 160 19.88 13.55 26.28
N ARG A 161 19.98 14.84 26.57
CA ARG A 161 20.42 15.32 27.88
C ARG A 161 19.45 14.96 29.00
N ASN A 162 18.15 15.01 28.71
CA ASN A 162 17.08 14.66 29.66
C ASN A 162 16.85 13.15 29.81
N ALA A 163 17.33 12.34 28.86
CA ALA A 163 17.20 10.87 28.86
C ALA A 163 18.56 10.24 28.45
N PRO A 164 19.56 10.22 29.35
CA PRO A 164 20.93 9.77 29.03
C PRO A 164 21.02 8.32 28.59
N GLU A 165 20.05 7.48 28.96
CA GLU A 165 19.93 6.07 28.56
C GLU A 165 19.53 5.92 27.10
N ARG A 166 18.92 6.93 26.49
CA ARG A 166 18.48 6.89 25.10
C ARG A 166 19.66 6.90 24.13
N LYS A 167 19.83 5.81 23.40
CA LYS A 167 20.94 5.64 22.45
C LYS A 167 20.64 6.16 21.06
N GLU A 168 19.37 6.26 20.70
CA GLU A 168 18.90 6.64 19.37
C GLU A 168 17.53 7.32 19.45
N PHE A 169 17.31 8.29 18.60
CA PHE A 169 16.03 8.93 18.39
C PHE A 169 15.66 8.87 16.91
N VAL A 170 14.46 8.41 16.60
CA VAL A 170 13.90 8.41 15.24
C VAL A 170 12.73 9.36 15.23
N GLY A 171 12.72 10.30 14.33
CA GLY A 171 11.65 11.28 14.18
C GLY A 171 11.36 11.62 12.73
N GLU A 172 10.29 12.32 12.52
CA GLU A 172 9.90 12.84 11.21
C GLU A 172 9.73 14.34 11.28
N ARG A 173 10.00 15.02 10.18
CA ARG A 173 9.78 16.46 10.03
C ARG A 173 9.40 16.83 8.61
N ASP A 174 8.65 17.88 8.46
CA ASP A 174 8.38 18.47 7.16
C ASP A 174 9.54 19.41 6.78
N THR A 175 10.01 19.25 5.55
CA THR A 175 11.05 20.09 4.95
C THR A 175 10.53 20.66 3.62
N PRO A 176 11.18 21.65 3.04
CA PRO A 176 10.82 22.13 1.70
C PRO A 176 10.86 21.03 0.63
N GLY A 177 11.65 19.97 0.84
CA GLY A 177 11.70 18.78 -0.03
C GLY A 177 10.66 17.71 0.31
N GLY A 178 9.74 17.98 1.24
CA GLY A 178 8.71 17.05 1.71
C GLY A 178 9.03 16.39 3.05
N ARG A 179 8.21 15.40 3.42
CA ARG A 179 8.35 14.67 4.67
C ARG A 179 9.67 13.91 4.72
N THR A 180 10.44 14.14 5.76
CA THR A 180 11.79 13.59 5.93
C THR A 180 11.88 12.87 7.27
N LEU A 181 12.35 11.63 7.24
CA LEU A 181 12.69 10.88 8.44
C LEU A 181 14.13 11.22 8.83
N TYR A 182 14.36 11.42 10.13
CA TYR A 182 15.71 11.58 10.66
C TYR A 182 15.98 10.60 11.79
N ILE A 183 17.24 10.17 11.86
CA ILE A 183 17.78 9.42 12.97
C ILE A 183 18.89 10.24 13.62
N ALA A 184 18.85 10.32 14.94
CA ALA A 184 19.87 11.00 15.75
C ALA A 184 20.47 10.03 16.77
N ARG A 185 21.79 10.14 16.99
CA ARG A 185 22.52 9.51 18.10
C ARG A 185 23.31 10.53 18.88
N PRO A 186 23.35 10.46 20.22
CA PRO A 186 24.02 11.47 21.02
C PRO A 186 25.54 11.44 20.83
N ILE A 187 26.13 12.62 20.71
CA ILE A 187 27.57 12.79 20.82
C ILE A 187 27.87 13.07 22.29
N GLN A 188 28.22 12.03 23.01
CA GLN A 188 28.61 12.06 24.40
C GLN A 188 30.13 11.99 24.54
N ILE A 189 30.68 12.84 25.37
CA ILE A 189 32.14 12.83 25.67
C ILE A 189 32.44 11.64 26.57
N ARG A 190 32.94 10.56 26.00
CA ARG A 190 33.26 9.30 26.70
C ARG A 190 34.73 9.08 26.89
N ASP A 191 35.59 9.81 26.16
CA ASP A 191 37.05 9.67 26.13
C ASP A 191 37.67 11.00 26.56
N GLU A 192 38.56 10.94 27.54
CA GLU A 192 39.37 12.08 27.98
C GLU A 192 40.19 12.69 26.86
N GLY A 193 40.54 11.92 25.83
CA GLY A 193 41.20 12.41 24.63
C GLY A 193 40.45 13.54 23.93
N CYS A 194 39.09 13.59 24.05
CA CYS A 194 38.30 14.71 23.53
C CYS A 194 38.58 16.02 24.27
N LEU A 195 38.83 15.92 25.57
CA LEU A 195 39.05 17.08 26.45
C LEU A 195 40.41 17.73 26.26
N ARG A 196 41.37 17.04 25.62
CA ARG A 196 42.65 17.65 25.23
C ARG A 196 42.49 18.86 24.30
N CYS A 197 41.40 18.85 23.51
CA CYS A 197 41.09 19.94 22.56
C CYS A 197 39.88 20.76 22.98
N HIS A 198 38.98 20.23 23.83
CA HIS A 198 37.67 20.83 24.08
C HIS A 198 37.39 21.22 25.54
N SER A 199 38.37 21.00 26.47
CA SER A 199 38.20 21.40 27.87
C SER A 199 38.32 22.92 28.06
N THR A 200 39.52 23.48 27.91
CA THR A 200 39.75 24.93 28.03
C THR A 200 40.60 25.42 26.84
N VAL A 201 40.51 26.72 26.56
CA VAL A 201 41.30 27.34 25.48
C VAL A 201 42.82 27.16 25.72
N ASP A 202 43.28 27.27 26.97
CA ASP A 202 44.68 27.16 27.33
C ASP A 202 45.24 25.72 27.22
N ALA A 203 44.38 24.72 27.43
CA ALA A 203 44.72 23.32 27.29
C ALA A 203 44.74 22.85 25.83
N ALA A 204 44.05 23.54 24.95
CA ALA A 204 43.92 23.19 23.55
C ALA A 204 45.21 23.44 22.77
N PRO A 205 45.50 22.64 21.71
CA PRO A 205 46.63 22.93 20.82
C PRO A 205 46.50 24.33 20.22
N ARG A 206 47.58 25.10 20.29
CA ARG A 206 47.65 26.46 19.70
C ARG A 206 47.23 26.47 18.24
N THR A 207 47.67 25.50 17.47
CA THR A 207 47.30 25.35 16.05
C THR A 207 45.80 25.21 15.80
N LEU A 208 45.04 24.64 16.76
CA LEU A 208 43.60 24.58 16.71
C LEU A 208 43.00 25.97 16.98
N VAL A 209 43.45 26.64 18.03
CA VAL A 209 42.97 27.97 18.39
C VAL A 209 43.29 29.00 17.30
N ASP A 210 44.48 28.93 16.71
CA ASP A 210 44.89 29.78 15.56
C ASP A 210 43.96 29.61 14.34
N ARG A 211 43.47 28.39 14.13
CA ARG A 211 42.61 28.08 12.99
C ARG A 211 41.14 28.45 13.20
N TYR A 212 40.55 28.16 14.38
CA TYR A 212 39.14 28.29 14.65
C TYR A 212 38.78 29.38 15.66
N GLY A 213 39.75 29.97 16.29
CA GLY A 213 39.59 30.97 17.31
C GLY A 213 39.24 30.39 18.70
N PRO A 214 39.30 31.22 19.75
CA PRO A 214 39.05 30.78 21.13
C PRO A 214 37.58 30.82 21.58
N ALA A 215 36.65 31.24 20.71
CA ALA A 215 35.29 31.59 21.14
C ALA A 215 34.37 30.39 21.31
N ASN A 216 34.57 29.28 20.59
CA ASN A 216 33.64 28.16 20.53
C ASN A 216 34.34 26.81 20.56
N GLY A 217 33.64 25.77 21.02
CA GLY A 217 34.15 24.40 21.07
C GLY A 217 34.92 24.06 22.34
N PHE A 218 34.79 24.86 23.39
CA PHE A 218 35.44 24.66 24.69
C PHE A 218 34.45 24.55 25.84
N GLY A 219 34.89 24.15 27.01
CA GLY A 219 34.09 24.00 28.20
C GLY A 219 33.34 22.66 28.27
N TRP A 220 33.67 21.68 27.45
CA TRP A 220 33.03 20.36 27.48
C TRP A 220 33.48 19.54 28.68
N GLN A 221 32.61 18.69 29.18
CA GLN A 221 32.85 17.85 30.36
C GLN A 221 32.71 16.36 30.01
N LEU A 222 33.42 15.53 30.79
CA LEU A 222 33.31 14.08 30.66
C LEU A 222 31.86 13.65 30.91
N HIS A 223 31.34 12.74 30.08
CA HIS A 223 29.98 12.26 30.08
C HIS A 223 28.91 13.26 29.61
N GLU A 224 29.28 14.48 29.28
CA GLU A 224 28.34 15.46 28.74
C GLU A 224 27.88 15.06 27.33
N VAL A 225 26.58 15.26 27.03
CA VAL A 225 26.05 15.22 25.65
C VAL A 225 26.18 16.60 25.04
N VAL A 226 27.12 16.78 24.13
CA VAL A 226 27.46 18.07 23.50
C VAL A 226 26.73 18.29 22.17
N GLY A 227 26.22 17.21 21.57
CA GLY A 227 25.60 17.24 20.24
C GLY A 227 24.91 15.94 19.88
N ALA A 228 24.55 15.83 18.61
CA ALA A 228 24.02 14.60 18.04
C ALA A 228 24.51 14.40 16.60
N GLN A 229 24.80 13.17 16.26
CA GLN A 229 24.98 12.73 14.87
C GLN A 229 23.61 12.52 14.26
N MET A 230 23.31 13.18 13.16
CA MET A 230 22.01 13.14 12.51
C MET A 230 22.14 12.71 11.05
N VAL A 231 21.29 11.77 10.66
CA VAL A 231 21.05 11.40 9.25
C VAL A 231 19.62 11.71 8.93
N ALA A 232 19.39 12.40 7.83
CA ALA A 232 18.03 12.65 7.34
C ALA A 232 17.86 12.03 5.95
N VAL A 233 16.68 11.40 5.75
CA VAL A 233 16.31 10.69 4.51
C VAL A 233 14.90 11.09 4.11
N PRO A 234 14.68 11.65 2.91
CA PRO A 234 13.35 11.95 2.42
C PRO A 234 12.49 10.70 2.27
N MET A 235 11.24 10.79 2.72
CA MET A 235 10.27 9.70 2.62
C MET A 235 9.47 9.68 1.31
N ALA A 236 9.58 10.72 0.49
CA ALA A 236 8.74 10.89 -0.69
C ALA A 236 8.84 9.71 -1.66
N VAL A 237 10.05 9.30 -2.03
CA VAL A 237 10.28 8.21 -3.01
C VAL A 237 9.82 6.85 -2.46
N PRO A 238 10.21 6.41 -1.25
CA PRO A 238 9.73 5.15 -0.68
C PRO A 238 8.21 5.10 -0.55
N MET A 239 7.58 6.18 -0.08
CA MET A 239 6.12 6.28 0.06
C MET A 239 5.40 6.25 -1.29
N GLN A 240 5.95 6.91 -2.31
CA GLN A 240 5.41 6.86 -3.67
C GLN A 240 5.46 5.44 -4.24
N ARG A 241 6.58 4.72 -4.03
CA ARG A 241 6.71 3.32 -4.45
C ARG A 241 5.69 2.42 -3.74
N ALA A 242 5.51 2.61 -2.43
CA ALA A 242 4.49 1.88 -1.65
C ALA A 242 3.07 2.15 -2.18
N ALA A 243 2.73 3.41 -2.50
CA ALA A 243 1.45 3.79 -3.07
C ALA A 243 1.24 3.19 -4.48
N GLN A 244 2.26 3.18 -5.32
CA GLN A 244 2.21 2.55 -6.65
C GLN A 244 2.01 1.03 -6.53
N ALA A 245 2.76 0.36 -5.66
CA ALA A 245 2.62 -1.08 -5.41
C ALA A 245 1.21 -1.42 -4.93
N TRP A 246 0.66 -0.63 -4.01
CA TRP A 246 -0.73 -0.77 -3.55
C TRP A 246 -1.74 -0.62 -4.69
N THR A 247 -1.58 0.40 -5.54
CA THR A 247 -2.48 0.65 -6.69
C THR A 247 -2.46 -0.51 -7.68
N VAL A 248 -1.29 -1.02 -8.04
CA VAL A 248 -1.15 -2.17 -8.94
C VAL A 248 -1.77 -3.42 -8.34
N PHE A 249 -1.51 -3.69 -7.05
CA PHE A 249 -2.10 -4.82 -6.34
C PHE A 249 -3.63 -4.76 -6.34
N MET A 250 -4.21 -3.59 -6.02
CA MET A 250 -5.66 -3.41 -5.98
C MET A 250 -6.30 -3.51 -7.37
N ALA A 251 -5.62 -3.05 -8.42
CA ALA A 251 -6.08 -3.20 -9.80
C ALA A 251 -6.11 -4.68 -10.22
N LEU A 252 -5.05 -5.44 -9.93
CA LEU A 252 -4.99 -6.87 -10.21
C LEU A 252 -6.05 -7.64 -9.42
N LEU A 253 -6.22 -7.34 -8.14
CA LEU A 253 -7.26 -7.95 -7.30
C LEU A 253 -8.66 -7.69 -7.87
N SER A 254 -8.93 -6.45 -8.31
CA SER A 254 -10.19 -6.08 -8.96
C SER A 254 -10.41 -6.85 -10.26
N ALA A 255 -9.37 -7.00 -11.09
CA ALA A 255 -9.45 -7.77 -12.33
C ALA A 255 -9.78 -9.25 -12.06
N VAL A 256 -9.17 -9.86 -11.04
CA VAL A 256 -9.47 -11.22 -10.61
C VAL A 256 -10.92 -11.33 -10.14
N PHE A 257 -11.42 -10.38 -9.35
CA PHE A 257 -12.80 -10.38 -8.90
C PHE A 257 -13.80 -10.29 -10.03
N VAL A 258 -13.54 -9.44 -11.03
CA VAL A 258 -14.36 -9.33 -12.23
C VAL A 258 -14.37 -10.64 -13.01
N ALA A 259 -13.20 -11.24 -13.21
CA ALA A 259 -13.08 -12.51 -13.94
C ALA A 259 -13.81 -13.65 -13.23
N VAL A 260 -13.65 -13.79 -11.91
CA VAL A 260 -14.37 -14.78 -11.10
C VAL A 260 -15.86 -14.53 -11.13
N GLY A 261 -16.31 -13.27 -10.99
CA GLY A 261 -17.71 -12.90 -11.09
C GLY A 261 -18.33 -13.25 -12.44
N ALA A 262 -17.62 -12.98 -13.53
CA ALA A 262 -18.06 -13.32 -14.88
C ALA A 262 -18.16 -14.85 -15.06
N ALA A 263 -17.14 -15.59 -14.60
CA ALA A 263 -17.13 -17.05 -14.67
C ALA A 263 -18.28 -17.69 -13.89
N LEU A 264 -18.51 -17.23 -12.64
CA LEU A 264 -19.61 -17.72 -11.79
C LEU A 264 -20.99 -17.38 -12.39
N ASN A 265 -21.16 -16.19 -12.94
CA ASN A 265 -22.41 -15.82 -13.60
C ASN A 265 -22.65 -16.63 -14.86
N GLY A 266 -21.62 -16.85 -15.69
CA GLY A 266 -21.69 -17.70 -16.87
C GLY A 266 -22.04 -19.14 -16.52
N MET A 267 -21.39 -19.68 -15.49
CA MET A 267 -21.66 -21.04 -14.99
C MET A 267 -23.08 -21.17 -14.44
N LEU A 268 -23.54 -20.20 -13.61
CA LEU A 268 -24.90 -20.18 -13.07
C LEU A 268 -25.95 -20.13 -14.19
N TRP A 269 -25.71 -19.30 -15.20
CA TRP A 269 -26.62 -19.18 -16.35
C TRP A 269 -26.68 -20.48 -17.16
N TRP A 270 -25.52 -21.09 -17.44
CA TRP A 270 -25.44 -22.25 -18.31
C TRP A 270 -25.89 -23.56 -17.64
N LEU A 271 -25.46 -23.77 -16.37
CA LEU A 271 -25.75 -25.02 -15.65
C LEU A 271 -27.11 -25.02 -14.94
N VAL A 272 -27.60 -23.86 -14.50
CA VAL A 272 -28.81 -23.80 -13.66
C VAL A 272 -29.95 -23.08 -14.36
N ILE A 273 -29.74 -21.81 -14.73
CA ILE A 273 -30.86 -20.96 -15.17
C ILE A 273 -31.44 -21.45 -16.50
N ARG A 274 -30.60 -21.71 -17.48
CA ARG A 274 -31.04 -22.16 -18.81
C ARG A 274 -31.77 -23.48 -18.74
N PRO A 275 -31.31 -24.57 -18.10
CA PRO A 275 -32.06 -25.82 -17.98
C PRO A 275 -33.37 -25.67 -17.22
N VAL A 276 -33.37 -24.98 -16.08
CA VAL A 276 -34.60 -24.80 -15.25
C VAL A 276 -35.67 -24.02 -16.01
N THR A 277 -35.29 -22.99 -16.76
CA THR A 277 -36.26 -22.25 -17.59
C THR A 277 -36.82 -23.06 -18.73
N GLN A 278 -36.02 -23.92 -19.34
CA GLN A 278 -36.51 -24.86 -20.36
C GLN A 278 -37.52 -25.86 -19.77
N LEU A 279 -37.18 -26.46 -18.60
CA LEU A 279 -38.11 -27.36 -17.91
C LEU A 279 -39.43 -26.66 -17.51
N ALA A 280 -39.33 -25.45 -16.96
CA ALA A 280 -40.50 -24.65 -16.57
C ALA A 280 -41.40 -24.30 -17.79
N ALA A 281 -40.79 -23.98 -18.93
CA ALA A 281 -41.52 -23.71 -20.17
C ALA A 281 -42.25 -24.95 -20.68
N ILE A 282 -41.57 -26.12 -20.68
CA ILE A 282 -42.21 -27.38 -21.11
C ILE A 282 -43.34 -27.79 -20.15
N ALA A 283 -43.10 -27.73 -18.82
CA ALA A 283 -44.09 -28.02 -17.79
C ALA A 283 -45.33 -27.13 -17.95
N ASN A 284 -45.17 -25.85 -18.25
CA ASN A 284 -46.25 -24.94 -18.51
C ASN A 284 -47.08 -25.30 -19.78
N ARG A 285 -46.43 -25.76 -20.86
CA ARG A 285 -47.13 -26.23 -22.07
C ARG A 285 -47.92 -27.50 -21.79
N VAL A 286 -47.36 -28.45 -21.05
CA VAL A 286 -48.06 -29.68 -20.64
C VAL A 286 -49.28 -29.35 -19.77
N SER A 287 -49.15 -28.43 -18.81
CA SER A 287 -50.26 -28.03 -17.93
C SER A 287 -51.43 -27.30 -18.66
N LEU A 288 -51.16 -26.75 -19.84
CA LEU A 288 -52.17 -26.14 -20.72
C LEU A 288 -52.81 -27.14 -21.69
N GLY A 289 -52.51 -28.44 -21.60
CA GLY A 289 -53.07 -29.47 -22.45
C GLY A 289 -52.50 -29.50 -23.87
N GLU A 290 -51.35 -28.92 -24.14
CA GLU A 290 -50.70 -29.00 -25.46
C GLU A 290 -50.15 -30.41 -25.68
N ALA A 291 -50.84 -31.22 -26.55
CA ALA A 291 -50.42 -32.60 -26.87
C ALA A 291 -49.04 -32.70 -27.50
N ASP A 292 -48.62 -31.67 -28.27
CA ASP A 292 -47.33 -31.57 -28.96
C ASP A 292 -46.17 -30.97 -28.09
N ALA A 293 -46.32 -30.95 -26.76
CA ALA A 293 -45.21 -30.47 -25.89
C ALA A 293 -43.98 -31.40 -26.06
N PRO A 294 -42.76 -30.87 -26.30
CA PRO A 294 -41.56 -31.67 -26.45
C PRO A 294 -41.28 -32.49 -25.18
N PRO A 295 -40.57 -33.64 -25.27
CA PRO A 295 -40.21 -34.44 -24.12
C PRO A 295 -39.23 -33.68 -23.21
N PHE A 296 -39.23 -33.98 -21.91
CA PHE A 296 -38.26 -33.46 -20.92
C PHE A 296 -36.87 -34.17 -21.13
N ALA A 297 -36.18 -33.79 -22.21
CA ALA A 297 -34.99 -34.50 -22.69
C ALA A 297 -33.66 -33.99 -22.07
N LEU A 298 -33.63 -33.61 -20.80
CA LEU A 298 -32.38 -33.30 -20.12
C LEU A 298 -31.74 -34.61 -19.62
N ARG A 299 -30.63 -35.03 -20.27
CA ARG A 299 -29.81 -36.17 -19.87
C ARG A 299 -28.75 -35.70 -18.87
N GLY A 300 -29.07 -35.47 -17.63
CA GLY A 300 -28.14 -35.19 -16.54
C GLY A 300 -28.26 -36.27 -15.45
N ARG A 301 -27.13 -36.52 -14.72
CA ARG A 301 -27.15 -37.31 -13.49
C ARG A 301 -27.19 -36.44 -12.23
N ASP A 302 -27.35 -35.15 -12.43
CA ASP A 302 -27.47 -34.11 -11.39
C ASP A 302 -28.95 -33.92 -10.98
N GLU A 303 -29.17 -33.03 -10.01
CA GLU A 303 -30.48 -32.70 -9.46
C GLU A 303 -31.45 -32.20 -10.52
N ILE A 304 -30.93 -31.51 -11.54
CA ILE A 304 -31.75 -31.00 -12.67
C ILE A 304 -32.19 -32.17 -13.56
N GLY A 305 -31.32 -33.16 -13.77
CA GLY A 305 -31.65 -34.40 -14.48
C GLY A 305 -32.69 -35.22 -13.73
N VAL A 306 -32.62 -35.34 -12.40
CA VAL A 306 -33.60 -36.01 -11.53
C VAL A 306 -34.96 -35.29 -11.61
N LEU A 307 -34.97 -33.96 -11.61
CA LEU A 307 -36.17 -33.14 -11.77
C LEU A 307 -36.81 -33.39 -13.12
N ALA A 308 -36.07 -33.41 -14.21
CA ALA A 308 -36.55 -33.69 -15.54
C ALA A 308 -37.20 -35.07 -15.66
N GLN A 309 -36.61 -36.12 -15.05
CA GLN A 309 -37.17 -37.45 -14.97
C GLN A 309 -38.48 -37.49 -14.18
N SER A 310 -38.57 -36.76 -13.07
CA SER A 310 -39.75 -36.66 -12.24
C SER A 310 -40.94 -36.00 -13.02
N PHE A 311 -40.65 -34.93 -13.75
CA PHE A 311 -41.60 -34.32 -14.65
C PHE A 311 -42.05 -35.28 -15.78
N THR A 312 -41.14 -36.10 -16.31
CA THR A 312 -41.44 -37.09 -17.32
C THR A 312 -42.42 -38.17 -16.77
N ARG A 313 -42.17 -38.65 -15.54
CA ARG A 313 -43.05 -39.63 -14.87
C ARG A 313 -44.46 -39.03 -14.61
N MET A 314 -44.50 -37.79 -14.09
CA MET A 314 -45.77 -37.09 -13.85
C MET A 314 -46.59 -36.90 -15.16
N ARG A 315 -45.94 -36.55 -16.26
CA ARG A 315 -46.64 -36.45 -17.57
C ARG A 315 -47.27 -37.76 -18.00
N ARG A 316 -46.56 -38.91 -17.82
CA ARG A 316 -47.10 -40.24 -18.16
C ARG A 316 -48.30 -40.65 -17.33
N SER A 317 -48.44 -40.13 -16.11
CA SER A 317 -49.59 -40.43 -15.24
C SER A 317 -50.81 -39.54 -15.52
N LEU A 318 -50.67 -38.50 -16.36
CA LEU A 318 -51.74 -37.58 -16.77
C LEU A 318 -52.29 -37.84 -18.17
N THR A 319 -51.58 -38.68 -18.96
CA THR A 319 -52.00 -39.16 -20.28
C THR A 319 -52.51 -40.58 -20.19
#